data_c7b761c1f819d9196453378d5092e7d4
#
_entry.id   c7b761c1f819d9196453378d5092e7d4
#
_cell.length_a   1.000
_cell.length_b   1.000
_cell.length_c   1.000
_cell.angle_alpha   90.00
_cell.angle_beta   90.00
_cell.angle_gamma   90.00
#
_symmetry.space_group_name_H-M   'P 1'
#
loop_
_entity.id
_entity.type
_entity.pdbx_description
1 polymer ?
#
loop_
_entity_poly.entity_id
_entity_poly.type
_entity_poly.pdbx_seq_one_letter_code
_entity_poly.pdbx_strand_id
1 'polypeptide(L)'
;MISFFVKVFGALYLLFLPFGSFRQKPDLSCHEVLDRCFKSIRSIKSLKYHLKIIERGKKGYNYYESSVKFNKNPRQIYLYIKGIEVLFVEGENNNKALVNPSGFPFVTLSLDPMGDLMRQDQHHSLNEMGYDYLSSIIQHTVLKVGDDFDKHFELLGEERVANRNCYKIEINNPEFGYRDYVVREGESITTIARKNFVAEYMILEKNPRLKDYFDPLKKGQVIKIPNSYCKSVTLYIDKFYFLPLTTKVYDDKGLFEEYNYHFLQVNPKFEEGEFNRNYKDYKF
;
A
#
# COMPACT_ATOMS: atom_id res chain seq x y z
N MET A 1 -69.77 27.69 -44.26
CA MET A 1 -69.66 26.41 -43.53
C MET A 1 -68.21 26.35 -42.95
N ILE A 2 -68.07 26.83 -41.73
CA ILE A 2 -66.77 27.06 -41.07
C ILE A 2 -66.59 25.97 -40.07
N SER A 3 -65.57 25.16 -40.23
CA SER A 3 -65.17 24.09 -39.29
C SER A 3 -64.16 24.64 -38.30
N PHE A 4 -64.47 24.56 -37.00
CA PHE A 4 -63.63 24.96 -35.91
C PHE A 4 -62.76 23.77 -35.49
N PHE A 5 -61.45 23.88 -35.64
CA PHE A 5 -60.46 22.94 -35.02
C PHE A 5 -60.05 23.47 -33.68
N VAL A 6 -60.41 22.75 -32.61
CA VAL A 6 -59.88 22.98 -31.24
C VAL A 6 -58.60 22.12 -31.10
N LYS A 7 -57.48 22.76 -30.98
CA LYS A 7 -56.19 22.10 -30.57
C LYS A 7 -56.12 22.04 -29.05
N VAL A 8 -56.21 20.82 -28.52
CA VAL A 8 -55.91 20.55 -27.13
C VAL A 8 -54.40 20.33 -26.99
N PHE A 9 -53.70 21.28 -26.41
CA PHE A 9 -52.32 21.12 -25.98
C PHE A 9 -52.30 20.46 -24.60
N GLY A 10 -52.03 19.13 -24.55
CA GLY A 10 -51.74 18.45 -23.31
C GLY A 10 -50.29 18.70 -22.91
N ALA A 11 -50.09 19.51 -21.88
CA ALA A 11 -48.78 19.70 -21.27
C ALA A 11 -48.42 18.46 -20.42
N LEU A 12 -47.50 17.64 -20.90
CA LEU A 12 -46.94 16.50 -20.17
C LEU A 12 -45.92 17.07 -19.17
N TYR A 13 -46.30 17.27 -17.90
CA TYR A 13 -45.37 17.57 -16.82
C TYR A 13 -44.60 16.29 -16.45
N LEU A 14 -43.39 16.14 -17.03
CA LEU A 14 -42.41 15.16 -16.54
C LEU A 14 -41.93 15.60 -15.13
N LEU A 15 -42.49 14.98 -14.10
CA LEU A 15 -41.95 15.03 -12.73
C LEU A 15 -40.57 14.42 -12.74
N PHE A 16 -39.55 15.24 -12.82
CA PHE A 16 -38.17 14.87 -12.44
C PHE A 16 -38.16 14.67 -10.92
N LEU A 17 -38.41 13.43 -10.49
CA LEU A 17 -38.03 13.02 -9.14
C LEU A 17 -36.50 13.01 -9.07
N PRO A 18 -35.88 13.71 -8.12
CA PRO A 18 -34.45 13.57 -7.91
C PRO A 18 -34.20 12.13 -7.47
N PHE A 19 -33.53 11.36 -8.29
CA PHE A 19 -32.92 10.10 -7.86
C PHE A 19 -31.88 10.44 -6.79
N GLY A 20 -32.34 10.61 -5.57
CA GLY A 20 -31.48 10.59 -4.41
C GLY A 20 -30.83 9.21 -4.39
N SER A 21 -29.52 9.16 -4.68
CA SER A 21 -28.72 7.97 -4.47
C SER A 21 -28.87 7.59 -2.99
N PHE A 22 -29.78 6.69 -2.68
CA PHE A 22 -29.83 6.03 -1.38
C PHE A 22 -28.50 5.29 -1.24
N ARG A 23 -27.52 5.91 -0.57
CA ARG A 23 -26.34 5.20 -0.10
C ARG A 23 -26.85 4.15 0.87
N GLN A 24 -26.91 2.93 0.40
CA GLN A 24 -27.26 1.79 1.26
C GLN A 24 -26.21 1.74 2.37
N LYS A 25 -26.68 1.78 3.63
CA LYS A 25 -25.78 1.70 4.78
C LYS A 25 -25.03 0.37 4.68
N PRO A 26 -23.70 0.35 4.81
CA PRO A 26 -22.95 -0.90 4.79
C PRO A 26 -23.47 -1.89 5.83
N ASP A 27 -23.44 -3.19 5.49
CA ASP A 27 -23.91 -4.25 6.37
C ASP A 27 -23.07 -4.41 7.64
N LEU A 28 -21.84 -3.87 7.62
CA LEU A 28 -20.86 -3.96 8.71
C LEU A 28 -20.44 -2.56 9.19
N SER A 29 -20.05 -2.47 10.44
CA SER A 29 -19.37 -1.29 10.99
C SER A 29 -17.91 -1.21 10.49
N CYS A 30 -17.30 -0.02 10.62
CA CYS A 30 -15.87 0.17 10.29
C CYS A 30 -14.99 -0.80 11.09
N HIS A 31 -15.27 -0.95 12.37
CA HIS A 31 -14.54 -1.85 13.26
C HIS A 31 -14.62 -3.32 12.80
N GLU A 32 -15.82 -3.80 12.44
CA GLU A 32 -16.02 -5.18 11.96
C GLU A 32 -15.30 -5.42 10.62
N VAL A 33 -15.28 -4.44 9.70
CA VAL A 33 -14.55 -4.57 8.43
C VAL A 33 -13.06 -4.68 8.69
N LEU A 34 -12.50 -3.84 9.57
CA LEU A 34 -11.07 -3.90 9.93
C LEU A 34 -10.72 -5.19 10.67
N ASP A 35 -11.54 -5.66 11.58
CA ASP A 35 -11.33 -6.94 12.27
C ASP A 35 -11.26 -8.11 11.29
N ARG A 36 -12.20 -8.16 10.33
CA ARG A 36 -12.17 -9.18 9.26
C ARG A 36 -10.95 -9.02 8.38
N CYS A 37 -10.55 -7.79 8.06
CA CYS A 37 -9.33 -7.50 7.31
C CYS A 37 -8.09 -8.07 8.04
N PHE A 38 -7.92 -7.77 9.31
CA PHE A 38 -6.79 -8.30 10.10
C PHE A 38 -6.80 -9.83 10.20
N LYS A 39 -7.98 -10.45 10.37
CA LYS A 39 -8.13 -11.92 10.35
C LYS A 39 -7.71 -12.51 9.01
N SER A 40 -8.14 -11.88 7.90
CA SER A 40 -7.78 -12.30 6.55
C SER A 40 -6.28 -12.20 6.31
N ILE A 41 -5.64 -11.08 6.69
CA ILE A 41 -4.19 -10.90 6.55
C ILE A 41 -3.41 -11.96 7.33
N ARG A 42 -3.86 -12.29 8.55
CA ARG A 42 -3.23 -13.36 9.34
C ARG A 42 -3.36 -14.74 8.70
N SER A 43 -4.45 -14.99 7.96
CA SER A 43 -4.71 -16.27 7.30
C SER A 43 -3.95 -16.48 5.98
N ILE A 44 -3.30 -15.44 5.45
CA ILE A 44 -2.53 -15.51 4.22
C ILE A 44 -1.36 -16.48 4.40
N LYS A 45 -1.27 -17.45 3.48
CA LYS A 45 -0.12 -18.33 3.30
C LYS A 45 0.68 -17.94 2.07
N SER A 46 -0.02 -17.60 0.99
CA SER A 46 0.57 -17.22 -0.28
C SER A 46 -0.30 -16.19 -1.02
N LEU A 47 0.31 -15.42 -1.93
CA LEU A 47 -0.36 -14.44 -2.76
C LEU A 47 0.20 -14.48 -4.18
N LYS A 48 -0.65 -14.23 -5.17
CA LYS A 48 -0.26 -13.90 -6.53
C LYS A 48 -1.06 -12.70 -6.98
N TYR A 49 -0.40 -11.66 -7.47
CA TYR A 49 -1.05 -10.42 -7.86
C TYR A 49 -0.21 -9.62 -8.84
N HIS A 50 -0.86 -8.66 -9.47
CA HIS A 50 -0.22 -7.60 -10.22
C HIS A 50 -0.35 -6.30 -9.42
N LEU A 51 0.76 -5.62 -9.19
CA LEU A 51 0.85 -4.45 -8.32
C LEU A 51 1.20 -3.21 -9.14
N LYS A 52 0.36 -2.18 -9.04
CA LYS A 52 0.68 -0.83 -9.52
C LYS A 52 0.91 0.07 -8.34
N ILE A 53 2.04 0.77 -8.38
CA ILE A 53 2.50 1.64 -7.29
C ILE A 53 2.72 3.04 -7.85
N ILE A 54 2.31 4.04 -7.08
CA ILE A 54 2.65 5.44 -7.26
C ILE A 54 3.30 5.89 -5.96
N GLU A 55 4.53 6.37 -6.03
CA GLU A 55 5.25 6.89 -4.86
C GLU A 55 5.82 8.28 -5.16
N ARG A 56 5.68 9.19 -4.22
CA ARG A 56 6.30 10.52 -4.34
C ARG A 56 7.80 10.39 -4.18
N GLY A 57 8.55 10.83 -5.18
CA GLY A 57 10.00 10.87 -5.18
C GLY A 57 10.55 12.30 -5.17
N LYS A 58 11.87 12.45 -5.14
CA LYS A 58 12.56 13.77 -5.15
C LYS A 58 12.24 14.64 -6.36
N LYS A 59 11.88 14.04 -7.50
CA LYS A 59 11.64 14.73 -8.78
C LYS A 59 10.19 14.65 -9.27
N GLY A 60 9.25 14.24 -8.41
CA GLY A 60 7.85 14.00 -8.77
C GLY A 60 7.44 12.58 -8.41
N TYR A 61 6.41 12.04 -9.07
CA TYR A 61 5.93 10.70 -8.79
C TYR A 61 6.66 9.64 -9.60
N ASN A 62 7.04 8.56 -8.93
CA ASN A 62 7.53 7.32 -9.52
C ASN A 62 6.35 6.38 -9.74
N TYR A 63 6.35 5.68 -10.89
CA TYR A 63 5.30 4.73 -11.27
C TYR A 63 5.93 3.35 -11.50
N TYR A 64 5.45 2.37 -10.76
CA TYR A 64 5.92 1.00 -10.85
C TYR A 64 4.76 0.06 -11.17
N GLU A 65 5.05 -0.97 -11.95
CA GLU A 65 4.09 -2.02 -12.29
C GLU A 65 4.82 -3.36 -12.27
N SER A 66 4.34 -4.29 -11.46
CA SER A 66 5.03 -5.55 -11.24
C SER A 66 4.08 -6.73 -11.09
N SER A 67 4.54 -7.92 -11.48
CA SER A 67 3.88 -9.18 -11.17
C SER A 67 4.58 -9.85 -10.01
N VAL A 68 3.82 -10.29 -9.02
CA VAL A 68 4.33 -10.79 -7.75
C VAL A 68 3.79 -12.19 -7.47
N LYS A 69 4.69 -13.09 -7.07
CA LYS A 69 4.40 -14.35 -6.38
C LYS A 69 5.01 -14.24 -4.97
N PHE A 70 4.22 -14.54 -3.98
CA PHE A 70 4.62 -14.40 -2.57
C PHE A 70 4.19 -15.63 -1.78
N ASN A 71 5.11 -16.19 -1.02
CA ASN A 71 4.85 -17.20 0.01
C ASN A 71 5.28 -16.65 1.36
N LYS A 72 4.47 -16.84 2.40
CA LYS A 72 4.66 -16.18 3.69
C LYS A 72 5.66 -16.93 4.58
N ASN A 73 5.60 -18.27 4.58
CA ASN A 73 6.42 -19.09 5.45
C ASN A 73 6.80 -20.42 4.76
N PRO A 74 8.12 -20.65 4.44
CA PRO A 74 9.18 -19.65 4.51
C PRO A 74 8.86 -18.44 3.62
N ARG A 75 9.43 -17.28 3.92
CA ARG A 75 9.23 -16.10 3.09
C ARG A 75 9.92 -16.25 1.75
N GLN A 76 9.13 -16.27 0.69
CA GLN A 76 9.62 -16.39 -0.68
C GLN A 76 8.92 -15.36 -1.55
N ILE A 77 9.67 -14.68 -2.39
CA ILE A 77 9.16 -13.62 -3.26
C ILE A 77 9.77 -13.77 -4.63
N TYR A 78 8.94 -13.89 -5.66
CA TYR A 78 9.33 -13.65 -7.02
C TYR A 78 8.63 -12.39 -7.51
N LEU A 79 9.41 -11.47 -8.05
CA LEU A 79 8.96 -10.18 -8.57
C LEU A 79 9.46 -10.01 -10.00
N TYR A 80 8.56 -9.66 -10.91
CA TYR A 80 8.90 -9.25 -12.26
C TYR A 80 8.47 -7.80 -12.48
N ILE A 81 9.41 -6.93 -12.83
CA ILE A 81 9.20 -5.49 -13.05
C ILE A 81 10.03 -4.98 -14.23
N LYS A 82 9.37 -4.52 -15.30
CA LYS A 82 10.06 -3.90 -16.47
C LYS A 82 11.21 -4.74 -17.03
N GLY A 83 11.06 -6.06 -17.08
CA GLY A 83 12.10 -6.99 -17.58
C GLY A 83 13.12 -7.42 -16.53
N ILE A 84 13.10 -6.85 -15.33
CA ILE A 84 13.95 -7.28 -14.21
C ILE A 84 13.22 -8.38 -13.45
N GLU A 85 13.93 -9.45 -13.13
CA GLU A 85 13.45 -10.51 -12.26
C GLU A 85 14.14 -10.42 -10.90
N VAL A 86 13.38 -10.58 -9.84
CA VAL A 86 13.90 -10.62 -8.47
C VAL A 86 13.38 -11.87 -7.79
N LEU A 87 14.27 -12.67 -7.24
CA LEU A 87 13.94 -13.86 -6.45
C LEU A 87 14.58 -13.76 -5.08
N PHE A 88 13.75 -13.82 -4.05
CA PHE A 88 14.18 -13.87 -2.66
C PHE A 88 13.59 -15.11 -2.00
N VAL A 89 14.44 -15.89 -1.35
CA VAL A 89 14.06 -17.04 -0.53
C VAL A 89 14.74 -16.91 0.81
N GLU A 90 13.96 -16.79 1.87
CA GLU A 90 14.46 -16.67 3.24
C GLU A 90 15.32 -17.89 3.61
N GLY A 91 16.50 -17.65 4.17
CA GLY A 91 17.47 -18.68 4.51
C GLY A 91 18.39 -19.11 3.35
N GLU A 92 18.10 -18.73 2.11
CA GLU A 92 18.95 -19.02 0.94
C GLU A 92 19.80 -17.80 0.55
N ASN A 93 20.86 -18.04 -0.23
CA ASN A 93 21.74 -17.00 -0.79
C ASN A 93 22.22 -15.96 0.27
N ASN A 94 22.47 -16.40 1.51
CA ASN A 94 22.80 -15.52 2.65
C ASN A 94 21.74 -14.43 2.90
N ASN A 95 20.46 -14.74 2.72
CA ASN A 95 19.33 -13.81 2.79
C ASN A 95 19.42 -12.62 1.81
N LYS A 96 20.11 -12.82 0.68
CA LYS A 96 20.15 -11.84 -0.41
C LYS A 96 19.20 -12.25 -1.53
N ALA A 97 18.62 -11.25 -2.19
CA ALA A 97 17.82 -11.47 -3.38
C ALA A 97 18.72 -11.72 -4.60
N LEU A 98 18.33 -12.66 -5.44
CA LEU A 98 18.85 -12.77 -6.80
C LEU A 98 18.13 -11.76 -7.68
N VAL A 99 18.87 -10.95 -8.43
CA VAL A 99 18.35 -9.93 -9.33
C VAL A 99 18.93 -10.18 -10.72
N ASN A 100 18.07 -10.52 -11.67
CA ASN A 100 18.41 -10.59 -13.07
C ASN A 100 17.99 -9.29 -13.77
N PRO A 101 18.93 -8.39 -14.11
CA PRO A 101 18.61 -7.13 -14.78
C PRO A 101 18.22 -7.39 -16.24
N SER A 102 17.36 -6.53 -16.79
CA SER A 102 16.94 -6.58 -18.20
C SER A 102 18.03 -6.16 -19.20
N GLY A 103 19.23 -5.78 -18.70
CA GLY A 103 20.34 -5.26 -19.49
C GLY A 103 21.68 -5.47 -18.80
N PHE A 104 22.66 -4.60 -19.10
CA PHE A 104 23.96 -4.66 -18.42
C PHE A 104 23.78 -4.66 -16.89
N PRO A 105 24.50 -5.52 -16.15
CA PRO A 105 25.69 -6.29 -16.52
C PRO A 105 25.44 -7.68 -17.15
N PHE A 106 24.21 -8.03 -17.53
CA PHE A 106 23.84 -9.32 -18.16
C PHE A 106 24.19 -10.56 -17.32
N VAL A 107 24.29 -10.38 -16.01
CA VAL A 107 24.55 -11.44 -15.03
C VAL A 107 23.62 -11.25 -13.83
N THR A 108 23.24 -12.36 -13.23
CA THR A 108 22.45 -12.33 -12.00
C THR A 108 23.28 -11.78 -10.85
N LEU A 109 22.74 -10.76 -10.19
CA LEU A 109 23.34 -10.12 -9.02
C LEU A 109 22.75 -10.71 -7.74
N SER A 110 23.55 -10.70 -6.67
CA SER A 110 23.13 -11.08 -5.32
C SER A 110 23.09 -9.84 -4.46
N LEU A 111 21.89 -9.27 -4.20
CA LEU A 111 21.71 -7.97 -3.57
C LEU A 111 21.00 -8.11 -2.22
N ASP A 112 21.40 -7.29 -1.25
CA ASP A 112 20.70 -7.17 0.02
C ASP A 112 19.34 -6.49 -0.19
N PRO A 113 18.21 -7.12 0.20
CA PRO A 113 16.89 -6.50 0.11
C PRO A 113 16.76 -5.14 0.83
N MET A 114 17.60 -4.93 1.85
CA MET A 114 17.67 -3.67 2.60
C MET A 114 18.78 -2.76 2.08
N GLY A 115 19.57 -3.18 1.10
CA GLY A 115 20.71 -2.44 0.56
C GLY A 115 20.31 -1.32 -0.38
N ASP A 116 21.25 -0.40 -0.65
CA ASP A 116 21.05 0.82 -1.41
C ASP A 116 20.47 0.57 -2.80
N LEU A 117 21.05 -0.35 -3.56
CA LEU A 117 20.58 -0.68 -4.92
C LEU A 117 19.14 -1.20 -4.97
N MET A 118 18.69 -1.89 -3.91
CA MET A 118 17.33 -2.43 -3.84
C MET A 118 16.31 -1.42 -3.33
N ARG A 119 16.77 -0.38 -2.63
CA ARG A 119 15.90 0.60 -1.97
C ARG A 119 15.94 1.99 -2.60
N GLN A 120 16.80 2.18 -3.60
CA GLN A 120 16.91 3.47 -4.27
C GLN A 120 15.56 3.90 -4.83
N ASP A 121 15.11 5.11 -4.43
CA ASP A 121 13.83 5.70 -4.84
C ASP A 121 12.58 4.85 -4.53
N GLN A 122 12.66 3.94 -3.55
CA GLN A 122 11.54 3.12 -3.07
C GLN A 122 11.14 3.55 -1.66
N HIS A 123 9.84 3.65 -1.39
CA HIS A 123 9.35 3.88 -0.02
C HIS A 123 9.50 2.64 0.84
N HIS A 124 9.30 1.46 0.24
CA HIS A 124 9.33 0.18 0.93
C HIS A 124 10.40 -0.77 0.41
N SER A 125 10.88 -1.61 1.29
CA SER A 125 11.81 -2.69 0.95
C SER A 125 11.07 -3.93 0.46
N LEU A 126 11.80 -4.84 -0.21
CA LEU A 126 11.29 -6.16 -0.57
C LEU A 126 10.74 -6.94 0.64
N ASN A 127 11.33 -6.72 1.83
CA ASN A 127 10.91 -7.38 3.07
C ASN A 127 9.52 -6.93 3.58
N GLU A 128 8.97 -5.84 3.06
CA GLU A 128 7.65 -5.31 3.41
C GLU A 128 6.55 -5.72 2.45
N MET A 129 6.88 -6.50 1.43
CA MET A 129 5.88 -7.01 0.49
C MET A 129 4.83 -7.89 1.18
N GLY A 130 3.62 -7.85 0.67
CA GLY A 130 2.43 -8.44 1.28
C GLY A 130 1.66 -7.42 2.12
N TYR A 131 0.85 -7.90 3.06
CA TYR A 131 -0.05 -7.04 3.85
C TYR A 131 0.37 -6.88 5.31
N ASP A 132 1.38 -7.61 5.78
CA ASP A 132 1.73 -7.65 7.21
C ASP A 132 2.20 -6.28 7.71
N TYR A 133 3.01 -5.56 6.91
CA TYR A 133 3.48 -4.22 7.27
C TYR A 133 2.34 -3.20 7.34
N LEU A 134 1.49 -3.14 6.31
CA LEU A 134 0.29 -2.30 6.31
C LEU A 134 -0.61 -2.61 7.53
N SER A 135 -0.83 -3.90 7.80
CA SER A 135 -1.60 -4.33 8.96
C SER A 135 -1.00 -3.83 10.27
N SER A 136 0.32 -3.88 10.42
CA SER A 136 1.00 -3.42 11.64
C SER A 136 0.83 -1.91 11.87
N ILE A 137 0.90 -1.10 10.80
CA ILE A 137 0.67 0.35 10.87
C ILE A 137 -0.78 0.66 11.28
N ILE A 138 -1.76 0.01 10.65
CA ILE A 138 -3.18 0.25 10.96
C ILE A 138 -3.49 -0.20 12.39
N GLN A 139 -3.03 -1.39 12.81
CA GLN A 139 -3.23 -1.88 14.19
C GLN A 139 -2.59 -0.96 15.22
N HIS A 140 -1.36 -0.46 14.96
CA HIS A 140 -0.73 0.53 15.83
C HIS A 140 -1.58 1.81 15.93
N THR A 141 -2.15 2.28 14.80
CA THR A 141 -3.04 3.46 14.79
C THR A 141 -4.29 3.21 15.61
N VAL A 142 -4.95 2.05 15.44
CA VAL A 142 -6.13 1.66 16.25
C VAL A 142 -5.82 1.68 17.74
N LEU A 143 -4.69 1.08 18.15
CA LEU A 143 -4.26 1.06 19.55
C LEU A 143 -3.95 2.47 20.08
N LYS A 144 -3.34 3.32 19.25
CA LYS A 144 -2.96 4.69 19.63
C LYS A 144 -4.17 5.60 19.87
N VAL A 145 -5.22 5.47 19.04
CA VAL A 145 -6.42 6.31 19.15
C VAL A 145 -7.40 5.80 20.22
N GLY A 146 -7.36 4.50 20.54
CA GLY A 146 -8.19 3.91 21.60
C GLY A 146 -9.68 4.25 21.48
N ASP A 147 -10.25 4.88 22.51
CA ASP A 147 -11.68 5.24 22.57
C ASP A 147 -12.08 6.30 21.53
N ASP A 148 -11.13 7.01 20.94
CA ASP A 148 -11.39 7.99 19.88
C ASP A 148 -11.46 7.36 18.48
N PHE A 149 -11.60 6.03 18.37
CA PHE A 149 -11.63 5.30 17.10
C PHE A 149 -12.55 5.94 16.06
N ASP A 150 -13.80 6.22 16.41
CA ASP A 150 -14.81 6.78 15.48
C ASP A 150 -14.52 8.22 15.03
N LYS A 151 -13.60 8.92 15.70
CA LYS A 151 -13.13 10.25 15.25
C LYS A 151 -12.05 10.14 14.17
N HIS A 152 -11.38 9.00 14.10
CA HIS A 152 -10.25 8.76 13.20
C HIS A 152 -10.59 7.82 12.05
N PHE A 153 -11.52 6.87 12.25
CA PHE A 153 -11.86 5.83 11.30
C PHE A 153 -13.31 5.95 10.84
N GLU A 154 -13.51 6.11 9.55
CA GLU A 154 -14.85 6.25 8.97
C GLU A 154 -15.07 5.25 7.83
N LEU A 155 -16.19 4.51 7.89
CA LEU A 155 -16.67 3.70 6.77
C LEU A 155 -17.55 4.55 5.88
N LEU A 156 -16.98 5.06 4.77
CA LEU A 156 -17.66 5.97 3.83
C LEU A 156 -18.70 5.28 2.95
N GLY A 157 -18.79 3.95 2.98
CA GLY A 157 -19.72 3.18 2.18
C GLY A 157 -19.01 2.13 1.33
N GLU A 158 -19.61 1.81 0.18
CA GLU A 158 -19.10 0.83 -0.75
C GLU A 158 -18.77 1.47 -2.10
N GLU A 159 -17.71 0.98 -2.74
CA GLU A 159 -17.27 1.44 -4.05
C GLU A 159 -16.71 0.27 -4.86
N ARG A 160 -16.85 0.33 -6.19
CA ARG A 160 -16.32 -0.71 -7.08
C ARG A 160 -14.91 -0.35 -7.53
N VAL A 161 -13.93 -1.17 -7.17
CA VAL A 161 -12.52 -1.02 -7.52
C VAL A 161 -12.01 -2.30 -8.18
N ALA A 162 -11.30 -2.18 -9.30
CA ALA A 162 -10.75 -3.31 -10.06
C ALA A 162 -11.81 -4.42 -10.34
N ASN A 163 -13.05 -4.02 -10.66
CA ASN A 163 -14.21 -4.88 -10.89
C ASN A 163 -14.70 -5.68 -9.66
N ARG A 164 -14.31 -5.27 -8.44
CA ARG A 164 -14.71 -5.89 -7.18
C ARG A 164 -15.42 -4.88 -6.29
N ASN A 165 -16.40 -5.31 -5.52
CA ASN A 165 -17.08 -4.48 -4.54
C ASN A 165 -16.21 -4.37 -3.28
N CYS A 166 -15.93 -3.14 -2.86
CA CYS A 166 -15.06 -2.85 -1.74
C CYS A 166 -15.77 -1.97 -0.72
N TYR A 167 -15.46 -2.17 0.54
CA TYR A 167 -15.70 -1.18 1.58
C TYR A 167 -14.68 -0.06 1.43
N LYS A 168 -15.14 1.20 1.49
CA LYS A 168 -14.27 2.36 1.48
C LYS A 168 -14.14 2.89 2.89
N ILE A 169 -12.94 2.77 3.45
CA ILE A 169 -12.60 3.28 4.78
C ILE A 169 -11.64 4.45 4.61
N GLU A 170 -11.90 5.51 5.35
CA GLU A 170 -10.98 6.62 5.53
C GLU A 170 -10.46 6.63 6.97
N ILE A 171 -9.14 6.80 7.10
CA ILE A 171 -8.47 6.97 8.38
C ILE A 171 -7.83 8.34 8.37
N ASN A 172 -8.20 9.20 9.32
CA ASN A 172 -7.74 10.57 9.42
C ASN A 172 -6.94 10.81 10.70
N ASN A 173 -5.84 11.54 10.55
CA ASN A 173 -5.06 12.04 11.68
C ASN A 173 -4.96 13.58 11.56
N PRO A 174 -5.92 14.32 12.14
CA PRO A 174 -5.94 15.78 12.04
C PRO A 174 -4.73 16.45 12.70
N GLU A 175 -4.09 15.77 13.66
CA GLU A 175 -2.88 16.25 14.35
C GLU A 175 -1.59 15.82 13.68
N PHE A 176 -1.65 15.36 12.41
CA PHE A 176 -0.45 14.99 11.67
C PHE A 176 0.52 16.17 11.59
N GLY A 177 1.77 15.89 11.93
CA GLY A 177 2.84 16.87 11.91
C GLY A 177 4.20 16.24 12.15
N TYR A 178 5.19 17.08 12.38
CA TYR A 178 6.57 16.65 12.59
C TYR A 178 7.07 17.12 13.96
N ARG A 179 7.88 16.29 14.58
CA ARG A 179 8.52 16.58 15.86
C ARG A 179 10.04 16.38 15.79
N ASP A 180 10.74 17.00 16.71
CA ASP A 180 12.16 16.73 16.91
C ASP A 180 12.37 15.35 17.52
N TYR A 181 13.38 14.67 17.03
CA TYR A 181 13.85 13.38 17.54
C TYR A 181 15.35 13.43 17.76
N VAL A 182 15.78 13.10 18.98
CA VAL A 182 17.20 13.01 19.35
C VAL A 182 17.65 11.58 19.05
N VAL A 183 18.54 11.42 18.08
CA VAL A 183 19.09 10.13 17.67
C VAL A 183 19.87 9.49 18.81
N ARG A 184 19.61 8.20 19.06
CA ARG A 184 20.32 7.39 20.04
C ARG A 184 21.49 6.65 19.40
N GLU A 185 22.35 6.06 20.23
CA GLU A 185 23.47 5.23 19.79
C GLU A 185 22.98 4.06 18.92
N GLY A 186 23.60 3.89 17.75
CA GLY A 186 23.31 2.78 16.83
C GLY A 186 21.99 2.86 16.06
N GLU A 187 21.22 3.96 16.18
CA GLU A 187 20.00 4.13 15.40
C GLU A 187 20.29 4.56 13.97
N SER A 188 19.52 4.02 13.02
CA SER A 188 19.43 4.44 11.62
C SER A 188 18.06 5.03 11.32
N ILE A 189 17.88 5.65 10.16
CA ILE A 189 16.57 6.14 9.70
C ILE A 189 15.53 5.01 9.75
N THR A 190 15.90 3.82 9.24
CA THR A 190 15.05 2.63 9.24
C THR A 190 14.64 2.20 10.66
N THR A 191 15.59 2.11 11.59
CA THR A 191 15.27 1.69 12.97
C THR A 191 14.42 2.72 13.69
N ILE A 192 14.65 4.02 13.44
CA ILE A 192 13.83 5.11 14.00
C ILE A 192 12.40 5.05 13.44
N ALA A 193 12.25 4.89 12.12
CA ALA A 193 10.96 4.82 11.47
C ALA A 193 10.12 3.63 11.96
N ARG A 194 10.73 2.44 12.01
CA ARG A 194 10.08 1.20 12.49
C ARG A 194 9.61 1.33 13.94
N LYS A 195 10.47 1.81 14.81
CA LYS A 195 10.16 2.00 16.23
C LYS A 195 9.03 3.00 16.49
N ASN A 196 8.91 4.01 15.63
CA ASN A 196 7.89 5.06 15.75
C ASN A 196 6.66 4.82 14.86
N PHE A 197 6.63 3.75 14.07
CA PHE A 197 5.56 3.46 13.09
C PHE A 197 5.33 4.64 12.12
N VAL A 198 6.40 5.18 11.55
CA VAL A 198 6.36 6.30 10.61
C VAL A 198 7.05 5.96 9.29
N ALA A 199 6.73 6.68 8.24
CA ALA A 199 7.32 6.47 6.92
C ALA A 199 8.77 6.96 6.88
N GLU A 200 9.69 6.09 6.45
CA GLU A 200 11.12 6.40 6.33
C GLU A 200 11.37 7.54 5.35
N TYR A 201 10.66 7.52 4.20
CA TYR A 201 10.82 8.53 3.18
C TYR A 201 10.41 9.94 3.65
N MET A 202 9.37 10.05 4.50
CA MET A 202 9.00 11.33 5.12
C MET A 202 10.11 11.88 6.03
N ILE A 203 10.87 10.99 6.71
CA ILE A 203 12.05 11.42 7.47
C ILE A 203 13.09 12.03 6.53
N LEU A 204 13.41 11.39 5.41
CA LEU A 204 14.33 11.92 4.41
C LEU A 204 13.88 13.27 3.84
N GLU A 205 12.62 13.36 3.42
CA GLU A 205 12.07 14.60 2.85
C GLU A 205 12.15 15.80 3.82
N LYS A 206 12.00 15.52 5.13
CA LYS A 206 12.00 16.59 6.15
C LYS A 206 13.39 16.96 6.64
N ASN A 207 14.40 16.15 6.31
CA ASN A 207 15.79 16.36 6.71
C ASN A 207 16.71 16.47 5.48
N PRO A 208 16.74 17.59 4.76
CA PRO A 208 17.42 17.71 3.45
C PRO A 208 18.93 17.52 3.49
N ARG A 209 19.53 17.43 4.69
CA ARG A 209 20.95 17.08 4.86
C ARG A 209 21.19 15.58 4.72
N LEU A 210 20.14 14.75 4.83
CA LEU A 210 20.19 13.31 4.62
C LEU A 210 19.97 13.04 3.13
N LYS A 211 20.85 12.27 2.51
CA LYS A 211 20.81 11.99 1.06
C LYS A 211 19.96 10.78 0.74
N ASP A 212 20.07 9.75 1.58
CA ASP A 212 19.41 8.46 1.44
C ASP A 212 19.17 7.79 2.80
N TYR A 213 18.64 6.57 2.79
CA TYR A 213 18.35 5.78 3.99
C TYR A 213 19.59 5.31 4.74
N PHE A 214 20.78 5.36 4.11
CA PHE A 214 22.04 4.81 4.60
C PHE A 214 22.96 5.87 5.20
N ASP A 215 22.58 7.15 5.10
CA ASP A 215 23.35 8.21 5.72
C ASP A 215 23.53 7.95 7.23
N PRO A 216 24.77 7.97 7.72
CA PRO A 216 25.06 7.69 9.10
C PRO A 216 24.49 8.77 10.02
N LEU A 217 23.69 8.37 10.99
CA LEU A 217 23.20 9.23 12.05
C LEU A 217 24.15 9.23 13.24
N LYS A 218 24.31 10.38 13.89
CA LYS A 218 25.17 10.52 15.07
C LYS A 218 24.29 10.60 16.33
N LYS A 219 24.74 9.93 17.43
CA LYS A 219 24.14 10.09 18.74
C LYS A 219 24.03 11.58 19.11
N GLY A 220 22.88 12.01 19.59
CA GLY A 220 22.59 13.40 19.92
C GLY A 220 22.20 14.28 18.73
N GLN A 221 22.31 13.78 17.49
CA GLN A 221 21.81 14.50 16.32
C GLN A 221 20.30 14.69 16.44
N VAL A 222 19.81 15.90 16.16
CA VAL A 222 18.38 16.18 16.12
C VAL A 222 17.90 16.10 14.66
N ILE A 223 16.89 15.27 14.41
CA ILE A 223 16.23 15.14 13.13
C ILE A 223 14.72 15.35 13.29
N LYS A 224 14.04 15.73 12.23
CA LYS A 224 12.56 15.82 12.18
C LYS A 224 12.00 14.47 11.77
N ILE A 225 11.06 13.95 12.55
CA ILE A 225 10.29 12.75 12.19
C ILE A 225 8.80 13.05 12.24
N PRO A 226 7.95 12.40 11.41
CA PRO A 226 6.51 12.56 11.54
C PRO A 226 6.01 11.95 12.88
N ASN A 227 4.87 12.41 13.36
CA ASN A 227 4.24 11.91 14.59
C ASN A 227 3.32 10.70 14.37
N SER A 228 3.05 10.39 13.11
CA SER A 228 2.30 9.21 12.65
C SER A 228 2.70 8.84 11.24
N TYR A 229 2.23 7.67 10.74
CA TYR A 229 2.59 7.21 9.40
C TYR A 229 2.11 8.15 8.29
N CYS A 230 0.91 8.72 8.44
CA CYS A 230 0.33 9.62 7.44
C CYS A 230 -0.66 10.62 8.08
N LYS A 231 -1.09 11.60 7.30
CA LYS A 231 -2.19 12.51 7.62
C LYS A 231 -3.54 11.84 7.40
N SER A 232 -3.70 11.16 6.28
CA SER A 232 -4.89 10.35 6.01
C SER A 232 -4.56 9.19 5.08
N VAL A 233 -5.39 8.15 5.15
CA VAL A 233 -5.34 7.03 4.21
C VAL A 233 -6.74 6.62 3.81
N THR A 234 -6.93 6.34 2.51
CA THR A 234 -8.14 5.71 2.01
C THR A 234 -7.84 4.26 1.67
N LEU A 235 -8.60 3.35 2.27
CA LEU A 235 -8.54 1.92 2.03
C LEU A 235 -9.77 1.46 1.26
N TYR A 236 -9.57 0.70 0.19
CA TYR A 236 -10.63 -0.02 -0.51
C TYR A 236 -10.48 -1.51 -0.22
N ILE A 237 -11.26 -1.99 0.74
CA ILE A 237 -11.19 -3.37 1.25
C ILE A 237 -12.20 -4.22 0.51
N ASP A 238 -11.72 -5.21 -0.23
CA ASP A 238 -12.55 -6.17 -0.98
C ASP A 238 -13.53 -6.91 -0.08
N LYS A 239 -14.80 -6.94 -0.45
CA LYS A 239 -15.86 -7.60 0.34
C LYS A 239 -15.75 -9.12 0.40
N PHE A 240 -15.03 -9.75 -0.53
CA PHE A 240 -14.88 -11.20 -0.58
C PHE A 240 -13.67 -11.69 0.24
N TYR A 241 -12.49 -11.10 -0.01
CA TYR A 241 -11.26 -11.49 0.70
C TYR A 241 -11.03 -10.71 1.99
N PHE A 242 -11.71 -9.59 2.21
CA PHE A 242 -11.40 -8.62 3.27
C PHE A 242 -9.92 -8.18 3.25
N LEU A 243 -9.38 -7.95 2.06
CA LEU A 243 -8.03 -7.44 1.86
C LEU A 243 -8.07 -6.10 1.11
N PRO A 244 -7.19 -5.15 1.42
CA PRO A 244 -7.09 -3.91 0.67
C PRO A 244 -6.69 -4.17 -0.79
N LEU A 245 -7.52 -3.76 -1.76
CA LEU A 245 -7.19 -3.75 -3.18
C LEU A 245 -6.54 -2.43 -3.59
N THR A 246 -6.91 -1.35 -2.92
CA THR A 246 -6.28 -0.05 -3.12
C THR A 246 -6.04 0.60 -1.78
N THR A 247 -4.84 1.16 -1.62
CA THR A 247 -4.44 1.98 -0.47
C THR A 247 -3.89 3.29 -1.00
N LYS A 248 -4.46 4.43 -0.58
CA LYS A 248 -3.98 5.78 -0.93
C LYS A 248 -3.59 6.50 0.35
N VAL A 249 -2.35 6.87 0.45
CA VAL A 249 -1.76 7.52 1.63
C VAL A 249 -1.47 8.97 1.33
N TYR A 250 -1.85 9.86 2.22
CA TYR A 250 -1.67 11.31 2.09
C TYR A 250 -0.94 11.89 3.30
N ASP A 251 -0.11 12.87 3.04
CA ASP A 251 0.52 13.72 4.06
C ASP A 251 0.08 15.20 3.92
N ASP A 252 0.86 16.13 4.48
CA ASP A 252 0.63 17.58 4.37
C ASP A 252 0.88 18.14 2.96
N LYS A 253 1.55 17.40 2.07
CA LYS A 253 1.85 17.78 0.69
C LYS A 253 0.90 17.16 -0.35
N GLY A 254 -0.03 16.29 0.07
CA GLY A 254 -0.95 15.58 -0.80
C GLY A 254 -0.67 14.09 -0.89
N LEU A 255 -0.87 13.48 -2.07
CA LEU A 255 -0.63 12.05 -2.26
C LEU A 255 0.84 11.72 -1.96
N PHE A 256 1.06 10.81 -1.03
CA PHE A 256 2.38 10.31 -0.65
C PHE A 256 2.71 9.02 -1.38
N GLU A 257 1.77 8.05 -1.32
CA GLU A 257 1.90 6.76 -2.01
C GLU A 257 0.53 6.15 -2.31
N GLU A 258 0.45 5.34 -3.35
CA GLU A 258 -0.74 4.59 -3.74
C GLU A 258 -0.35 3.19 -4.20
N TYR A 259 -1.05 2.17 -3.70
CA TYR A 259 -0.87 0.76 -4.03
C TYR A 259 -2.17 0.19 -4.56
N ASN A 260 -2.13 -0.41 -5.76
CA ASN A 260 -3.28 -1.01 -6.41
C ASN A 260 -2.98 -2.47 -6.74
N TYR A 261 -3.73 -3.38 -6.12
CA TYR A 261 -3.63 -4.82 -6.32
C TYR A 261 -4.64 -5.29 -7.36
N HIS A 262 -4.15 -5.79 -8.47
CA HIS A 262 -4.95 -6.36 -9.54
C HIS A 262 -4.77 -7.87 -9.60
N PHE A 263 -5.80 -8.59 -10.07
CA PHE A 263 -5.77 -10.04 -10.25
C PHE A 263 -5.34 -10.80 -9.00
N LEU A 264 -5.69 -10.28 -7.83
CA LEU A 264 -5.32 -10.84 -6.54
C LEU A 264 -5.88 -12.26 -6.37
N GLN A 265 -4.97 -13.20 -6.15
CA GLN A 265 -5.25 -14.57 -5.74
C GLN A 265 -4.70 -14.77 -4.33
N VAL A 266 -5.57 -15.25 -3.45
CA VAL A 266 -5.22 -15.50 -2.05
C VAL A 266 -5.08 -17.00 -1.84
N ASN A 267 -3.96 -17.40 -1.26
CA ASN A 267 -3.58 -18.78 -1.02
C ASN A 267 -3.58 -19.68 -2.30
N PRO A 268 -3.05 -19.16 -3.45
CA PRO A 268 -2.87 -20.03 -4.62
C PRO A 268 -1.87 -21.15 -4.29
N LYS A 269 -2.06 -22.29 -4.94
CA LYS A 269 -1.03 -23.31 -4.96
C LYS A 269 -0.01 -22.96 -6.05
N PHE A 270 1.26 -22.91 -5.68
CA PHE A 270 2.35 -22.75 -6.62
C PHE A 270 2.84 -24.12 -7.12
N GLU A 271 3.37 -24.16 -8.35
CA GLU A 271 4.04 -25.33 -8.86
C GLU A 271 5.34 -25.60 -8.06
N GLU A 272 5.77 -26.82 -8.03
CA GLU A 272 7.07 -27.18 -7.46
C GLU A 272 8.19 -26.42 -8.19
N GLY A 273 9.06 -25.78 -7.42
CA GLY A 273 10.17 -24.99 -7.94
C GLY A 273 9.84 -23.57 -8.38
N GLU A 274 8.60 -23.06 -8.27
CA GLU A 274 8.28 -21.67 -8.64
C GLU A 274 9.06 -20.60 -7.83
N PHE A 275 9.71 -20.99 -6.73
CA PHE A 275 10.64 -20.14 -5.99
C PHE A 275 12.10 -20.63 -6.09
N ASN A 276 12.44 -21.34 -7.17
CA ASN A 276 13.80 -21.75 -7.46
C ASN A 276 14.32 -20.99 -8.68
N ARG A 277 15.60 -20.59 -8.64
CA ARG A 277 16.26 -19.88 -9.74
C ARG A 277 16.23 -20.64 -11.08
N ASN A 278 16.14 -21.97 -11.03
CA ASN A 278 16.11 -22.84 -12.19
C ASN A 278 14.68 -23.11 -12.69
N TYR A 279 13.67 -22.41 -12.18
CA TYR A 279 12.31 -22.57 -12.67
C TYR A 279 12.23 -22.22 -14.16
N LYS A 280 11.51 -23.04 -14.94
CA LYS A 280 11.51 -23.04 -16.42
C LYS A 280 11.25 -21.68 -17.09
N ASP A 281 10.52 -20.80 -16.41
CA ASP A 281 10.13 -19.49 -16.94
C ASP A 281 11.04 -18.33 -16.48
N TYR A 282 12.07 -18.62 -15.67
CA TYR A 282 12.96 -17.59 -15.12
C TYR A 282 14.30 -17.54 -15.88
N LYS A 283 15.00 -16.41 -15.74
CA LYS A 283 16.25 -16.13 -16.46
C LYS A 283 17.46 -15.90 -15.56
N PHE A 284 17.42 -16.39 -14.31
CA PHE A 284 18.52 -16.21 -13.35
C PHE A 284 19.81 -16.93 -13.73
#